data_3c496aaa7774baa4f888b96e2d8388a8
#
_entry.id   3c496aaa7774baa4f888b96e2d8388a8
#
_cell.length_a   1.000
_cell.length_b   1.000
_cell.length_c   1.000
_cell.angle_alpha   90.00
_cell.angle_beta   90.00
_cell.angle_gamma   90.00
#
_symmetry.space_group_name_H-M   'P 1'
#
loop_
_entity.id
_entity.type
_entity.pdbx_description
1 polymer ?
#
loop_
_entity_poly.entity_id
_entity_poly.type
_entity_poly.pdbx_seq_one_letter_code
_entity_poly.pdbx_strand_id
1 'polypeptide(L)'
;NSPSARYDIGSRLQEILPALLAGDFSQPRSEVTEYDHWLDARFENGTDATWLARHSLYAATTMCRLLGACLQRLPGQAEKDPHQLGFEALRNGERRFRDALIQLADHCDSTQFGPSKTFGSLHEKLSRDYAKDPQFAEFRQCLRDCILENWAVGSGELVLGEALAERRLHSVTSVSVQSGVGPAVVEALLIEAGAVRADDPRPRARKTFDAKEHAGLVAIIPQLVGPMEMRKAMGATRSEFRALAELGELSPVTRIAGFKTPWLASEGIRFVENLRRKGGSIPDGVRGWSTIQLASTYTGIPVSQILSGIRSKAISVGLRDGEPGYHGICVSRNEIKAMKNHVPRATKKWRDGSISIAAFGRSIGIRDHGTFTRFAEAGHCPAHLVRNPSTGQNQLRMTEAEIAVFHERFVTPNTIAAETGLHRNTIWALLKDHDIKPFSPDGHEFGRIYLRKEMVAILPDGAVTYPRR
;
A
#
# COMPACT_ATOMS: atom_id res chain seq x y z
N ASN A 1 -7.56 -38.92 26.04
CA ASN A 1 -7.41 -39.25 27.46
C ASN A 1 -8.06 -38.12 28.27
N SER A 2 -9.16 -38.44 28.93
CA SER A 2 -9.86 -37.52 29.82
C SER A 2 -8.99 -37.25 31.07
N PRO A 3 -8.79 -35.98 31.49
CA PRO A 3 -7.98 -35.64 32.67
C PRO A 3 -8.53 -36.21 34.00
N SER A 4 -9.70 -36.77 33.98
CA SER A 4 -10.39 -37.33 35.14
C SER A 4 -10.34 -38.83 35.28
N ALA A 5 -9.65 -39.55 34.38
CA ALA A 5 -9.48 -41.00 34.51
C ALA A 5 -8.51 -41.32 35.66
N ARG A 6 -9.01 -41.44 36.86
CA ARG A 6 -8.28 -42.04 37.99
C ARG A 6 -8.21 -43.55 37.76
N TYR A 7 -7.02 -44.04 37.52
CA TYR A 7 -6.79 -45.47 37.50
C TYR A 7 -6.73 -45.96 38.94
N ASP A 8 -7.74 -46.72 39.34
CA ASP A 8 -7.69 -47.45 40.60
C ASP A 8 -6.82 -48.70 40.40
N ILE A 9 -5.53 -48.53 40.76
CA ILE A 9 -4.57 -49.63 40.68
C ILE A 9 -4.95 -50.78 41.60
N GLY A 10 -5.63 -50.49 42.75
CA GLY A 10 -6.04 -51.49 43.70
C GLY A 10 -7.08 -52.47 43.16
N SER A 11 -8.07 -51.97 42.42
CA SER A 11 -9.11 -52.84 41.82
C SER A 11 -8.56 -53.69 40.66
N ARG A 12 -7.49 -53.24 39.97
CA ARG A 12 -6.84 -54.00 38.90
C ARG A 12 -5.70 -54.88 39.34
N LEU A 13 -5.23 -54.76 40.60
CA LEU A 13 -4.13 -55.57 41.08
C LEU A 13 -4.49 -57.06 41.07
N GLN A 14 -5.72 -57.42 41.36
CA GLN A 14 -6.19 -58.81 41.31
C GLN A 14 -6.21 -59.36 39.88
N GLU A 15 -6.44 -58.53 38.87
CA GLU A 15 -6.41 -58.96 37.46
C GLU A 15 -4.97 -59.12 36.96
N ILE A 16 -4.08 -58.24 37.41
CA ILE A 16 -2.68 -58.14 36.95
C ILE A 16 -1.75 -59.07 37.73
N LEU A 17 -2.07 -59.38 39.01
CA LEU A 17 -1.22 -60.17 39.89
C LEU A 17 -0.88 -61.56 39.37
N PRO A 18 -1.82 -62.36 38.77
CA PRO A 18 -1.49 -63.63 38.18
C PRO A 18 -0.49 -63.59 37.06
N ALA A 19 -0.60 -62.55 36.18
CA ALA A 19 0.32 -62.34 35.06
C ALA A 19 1.69 -61.85 35.54
N LEU A 20 1.71 -61.00 36.58
CA LEU A 20 2.93 -60.54 37.26
C LEU A 20 3.68 -61.72 37.91
N LEU A 21 2.98 -62.65 38.57
CA LEU A 21 3.57 -63.83 39.21
C LEU A 21 4.02 -64.87 38.19
N ALA A 22 3.36 -64.98 37.05
CA ALA A 22 3.74 -65.87 35.95
C ALA A 22 4.94 -65.32 35.10
N GLY A 23 5.39 -64.10 35.31
CA GLY A 23 6.47 -63.52 34.51
C GLY A 23 6.04 -63.23 33.06
N ASP A 24 4.77 -63.19 32.77
CA ASP A 24 4.17 -63.08 31.42
C ASP A 24 4.12 -61.63 30.89
N PHE A 25 4.88 -60.75 31.52
CA PHE A 25 5.04 -59.39 31.00
C PHE A 25 6.26 -59.31 30.07
N SER A 26 6.05 -59.61 28.81
CA SER A 26 6.91 -59.10 27.77
C SER A 26 6.60 -57.60 27.58
N GLN A 27 7.12 -56.76 28.47
CA GLN A 27 7.25 -55.35 28.10
C GLN A 27 8.20 -55.30 26.93
N PRO A 28 7.84 -54.64 25.80
CA PRO A 28 8.85 -54.26 24.85
C PRO A 28 9.86 -53.42 25.66
N ARG A 29 11.11 -53.89 25.78
CA ARG A 29 12.18 -53.07 26.39
C ARG A 29 12.27 -51.83 25.53
N SER A 30 11.76 -50.70 25.99
CA SER A 30 12.12 -49.40 25.43
C SER A 30 13.61 -49.27 25.64
N GLU A 31 14.37 -48.92 24.61
CA GLU A 31 15.79 -48.66 24.74
C GLU A 31 15.97 -47.62 25.85
N VAL A 32 16.87 -47.89 26.79
CA VAL A 32 17.18 -46.94 27.88
C VAL A 32 17.79 -45.71 27.24
N THR A 33 17.23 -44.55 27.51
CA THR A 33 17.59 -43.27 26.90
C THR A 33 18.62 -42.50 27.75
N GLU A 34 19.24 -41.50 27.21
CA GLU A 34 20.12 -40.60 28.00
C GLU A 34 19.33 -39.86 29.08
N TYR A 35 18.02 -39.61 28.87
CA TYR A 35 17.15 -39.07 29.89
C TYR A 35 16.98 -40.02 31.07
N ASP A 36 16.85 -41.33 30.82
CA ASP A 36 16.70 -42.32 31.89
C ASP A 36 17.98 -42.43 32.70
N HIS A 37 19.15 -42.47 32.06
CA HIS A 37 20.43 -42.46 32.76
C HIS A 37 20.65 -41.17 33.58
N TRP A 38 20.25 -40.03 33.07
CA TRP A 38 20.30 -38.77 33.80
C TRP A 38 19.36 -38.78 35.00
N LEU A 39 18.15 -39.30 34.85
CA LEU A 39 17.16 -39.37 35.89
C LEU A 39 17.59 -40.27 37.03
N ASP A 40 18.10 -41.46 36.71
CA ASP A 40 18.65 -42.45 37.66
C ASP A 40 19.84 -41.88 38.43
N ALA A 41 20.81 -41.28 37.73
CA ALA A 41 22.00 -40.66 38.35
C ALA A 41 21.60 -39.55 39.32
N ARG A 42 20.65 -38.73 38.94
CA ARG A 42 20.16 -37.62 39.78
C ARG A 42 19.30 -38.10 40.95
N PHE A 43 18.51 -39.14 40.77
CA PHE A 43 17.69 -39.72 41.82
C PHE A 43 18.48 -40.52 42.84
N GLU A 44 19.42 -41.37 42.38
CA GLU A 44 20.17 -42.26 43.25
C GLU A 44 21.38 -41.60 43.90
N ASN A 45 22.11 -40.78 43.15
CA ASN A 45 23.41 -40.23 43.58
C ASN A 45 23.37 -38.70 43.74
N GLY A 46 22.29 -38.02 43.41
CA GLY A 46 22.20 -36.59 43.43
C GLY A 46 23.13 -35.89 42.45
N THR A 47 23.69 -36.61 41.46
CA THR A 47 24.65 -36.08 40.50
C THR A 47 23.97 -35.60 39.24
N ASP A 48 24.26 -34.37 38.84
CA ASP A 48 23.75 -33.77 37.60
C ASP A 48 24.78 -32.75 37.06
N ALA A 49 25.36 -33.04 35.92
CA ALA A 49 26.31 -32.16 35.24
C ALA A 49 25.64 -31.27 34.16
N THR A 50 24.32 -31.37 34.02
CA THR A 50 23.56 -30.60 33.01
C THR A 50 23.12 -29.24 33.56
N TRP A 51 22.62 -28.40 32.66
CA TRP A 51 21.96 -27.13 33.04
C TRP A 51 20.79 -27.34 34.00
N LEU A 52 20.11 -28.50 33.93
CA LEU A 52 18.97 -28.85 34.76
C LEU A 52 19.32 -29.05 36.23
N ALA A 53 20.59 -29.19 36.60
CA ALA A 53 21.04 -29.32 37.99
C ALA A 53 20.59 -28.18 38.92
N ARG A 54 20.40 -26.99 38.36
CA ARG A 54 19.95 -25.78 39.08
C ARG A 54 18.47 -25.76 39.39
N HIS A 55 17.68 -26.64 38.79
CA HIS A 55 16.25 -26.77 38.99
C HIS A 55 15.91 -27.97 39.87
N SER A 56 14.78 -27.96 40.54
CA SER A 56 14.31 -29.16 41.24
C SER A 56 14.08 -30.32 40.27
N LEU A 57 14.23 -31.55 40.72
CA LEU A 57 13.97 -32.72 39.90
C LEU A 57 12.56 -32.68 39.29
N TYR A 58 11.56 -32.25 40.12
CA TYR A 58 10.19 -32.10 39.66
C TYR A 58 10.05 -31.11 38.50
N ALA A 59 10.64 -29.93 38.62
CA ALA A 59 10.58 -28.92 37.54
C ALA A 59 11.31 -29.38 36.28
N ALA A 60 12.49 -29.98 36.46
CA ALA A 60 13.31 -30.46 35.35
C ALA A 60 12.61 -31.57 34.55
N THR A 61 12.10 -32.62 35.21
CA THR A 61 11.38 -33.71 34.55
C THR A 61 10.07 -33.26 33.91
N THR A 62 9.33 -32.39 34.60
CA THR A 62 8.09 -31.79 34.04
C THR A 62 8.39 -30.99 32.78
N MET A 63 9.46 -30.21 32.76
CA MET A 63 9.84 -29.41 31.58
C MET A 63 10.33 -30.28 30.43
N CYS A 64 11.11 -31.34 30.72
CA CYS A 64 11.51 -32.30 29.67
C CYS A 64 10.26 -32.89 28.99
N ARG A 65 9.27 -33.34 29.77
CA ARG A 65 8.01 -33.90 29.23
C ARG A 65 7.21 -32.86 28.42
N LEU A 66 7.00 -31.66 28.98
CA LEU A 66 6.18 -30.63 28.34
C LEU A 66 6.80 -30.10 27.04
N LEU A 67 8.11 -29.81 27.07
CA LEU A 67 8.82 -29.34 25.89
C LEU A 67 8.92 -30.45 24.83
N GLY A 68 9.25 -31.68 25.25
CA GLY A 68 9.35 -32.80 24.34
C GLY A 68 8.04 -33.11 23.63
N ALA A 69 6.91 -33.06 24.34
CA ALA A 69 5.58 -33.19 23.73
C ALA A 69 5.28 -32.10 22.70
N CYS A 70 5.85 -30.91 22.86
CA CYS A 70 5.79 -29.89 21.82
C CYS A 70 6.69 -30.22 20.63
N LEU A 71 7.91 -30.69 20.90
CA LEU A 71 8.90 -31.05 19.87
C LEU A 71 8.48 -32.24 19.02
N GLN A 72 7.71 -33.21 19.57
CA GLN A 72 7.15 -34.32 18.80
C GLN A 72 6.29 -33.88 17.61
N ARG A 73 5.77 -32.64 17.61
CA ARG A 73 5.00 -32.07 16.49
C ARG A 73 5.88 -31.63 15.32
N LEU A 74 7.20 -31.57 15.52
CA LEU A 74 8.13 -31.25 14.44
C LEU A 74 8.31 -32.47 13.51
N PRO A 75 8.60 -32.25 12.21
CA PRO A 75 8.80 -33.35 11.27
C PRO A 75 9.88 -34.31 11.72
N GLY A 76 9.59 -35.62 11.62
CA GLY A 76 10.51 -36.70 11.98
C GLY A 76 10.72 -36.89 13.49
N GLN A 77 9.95 -36.23 14.36
CA GLN A 77 10.07 -36.35 15.81
C GLN A 77 8.90 -37.09 16.46
N ALA A 78 7.83 -37.38 15.72
CA ALA A 78 6.56 -37.88 16.28
C ALA A 78 6.68 -39.20 17.07
N GLU A 79 7.58 -40.11 16.69
CA GLU A 79 7.75 -41.40 17.31
C GLU A 79 8.80 -41.44 18.43
N LYS A 80 9.56 -40.35 18.61
CA LYS A 80 10.56 -40.29 19.66
C LYS A 80 9.97 -40.06 21.03
N ASP A 81 10.62 -40.56 22.06
CA ASP A 81 10.22 -40.34 23.44
C ASP A 81 10.22 -38.86 23.81
N PRO A 82 9.11 -38.27 24.31
CA PRO A 82 9.02 -36.87 24.64
C PRO A 82 9.99 -36.44 25.76
N HIS A 83 10.29 -37.31 26.75
CA HIS A 83 11.24 -36.97 27.81
C HIS A 83 12.65 -36.84 27.27
N GLN A 84 13.04 -37.77 26.38
CA GLN A 84 14.34 -37.71 25.70
C GLN A 84 14.49 -36.46 24.86
N LEU A 85 13.48 -36.13 24.02
CA LEU A 85 13.50 -34.92 23.19
C LEU A 85 13.61 -33.64 24.03
N GLY A 86 12.84 -33.54 25.10
CA GLY A 86 12.89 -32.38 25.98
C GLY A 86 14.22 -32.30 26.75
N PHE A 87 14.75 -33.43 27.19
CA PHE A 87 16.05 -33.50 27.86
C PHE A 87 17.20 -33.02 26.94
N GLU A 88 17.26 -33.51 25.71
CA GLU A 88 18.24 -33.04 24.71
C GLU A 88 18.18 -31.53 24.47
N ALA A 89 16.99 -30.97 24.45
CA ALA A 89 16.79 -29.54 24.26
C ALA A 89 17.19 -28.70 25.49
N LEU A 90 17.09 -29.27 26.72
CA LEU A 90 17.31 -28.54 27.97
C LEU A 90 18.70 -28.77 28.59
N ARG A 91 19.31 -29.97 28.43
CA ARG A 91 20.52 -30.37 29.11
C ARG A 91 21.71 -29.41 28.94
N ASN A 92 21.82 -28.77 27.78
CA ASN A 92 22.94 -27.92 27.37
C ASN A 92 22.73 -26.41 27.60
N GLY A 93 21.73 -26.04 28.41
CA GLY A 93 21.54 -24.69 28.85
C GLY A 93 20.40 -23.90 28.18
N GLU A 94 20.19 -22.72 28.68
CA GLU A 94 19.14 -21.80 28.26
C GLU A 94 19.15 -21.53 26.75
N ARG A 95 20.33 -21.41 26.14
CA ARG A 95 20.43 -21.14 24.70
C ARG A 95 19.77 -22.25 23.88
N ARG A 96 20.03 -23.53 24.22
CA ARG A 96 19.41 -24.66 23.52
C ARG A 96 17.92 -24.73 23.73
N PHE A 97 17.44 -24.37 24.91
CA PHE A 97 16.01 -24.23 25.18
C PHE A 97 15.40 -23.14 24.28
N ARG A 98 16.01 -21.96 24.19
CA ARG A 98 15.56 -20.87 23.29
C ARG A 98 15.58 -21.32 21.81
N ASP A 99 16.61 -22.02 21.36
CA ASP A 99 16.69 -22.55 20.00
C ASP A 99 15.51 -23.49 19.71
N ALA A 100 15.16 -24.37 20.65
CA ALA A 100 14.01 -25.27 20.52
C ALA A 100 12.66 -24.52 20.47
N LEU A 101 12.51 -23.47 21.27
CA LEU A 101 11.30 -22.62 21.23
C LEU A 101 11.18 -21.88 19.89
N ILE A 102 12.30 -21.39 19.33
CA ILE A 102 12.33 -20.73 18.01
C ILE A 102 11.95 -21.74 16.92
N GLN A 103 12.52 -22.94 16.94
CA GLN A 103 12.13 -23.99 15.98
C GLN A 103 10.62 -24.28 16.00
N LEU A 104 10.01 -24.36 17.20
CA LEU A 104 8.56 -24.52 17.33
C LEU A 104 7.79 -23.32 16.79
N ALA A 105 8.29 -22.10 16.99
CA ALA A 105 7.70 -20.88 16.49
C ALA A 105 7.76 -20.79 14.97
N ASP A 106 8.88 -21.19 14.36
CA ASP A 106 9.09 -21.14 12.91
C ASP A 106 8.33 -22.22 12.14
N HIS A 107 8.15 -23.40 12.79
CA HIS A 107 7.46 -24.54 12.18
C HIS A 107 5.91 -24.44 12.25
N CYS A 108 5.38 -23.33 12.67
CA CYS A 108 3.94 -23.14 12.80
C CYS A 108 3.28 -22.88 11.43
N ASP A 109 2.83 -23.93 10.75
CA ASP A 109 2.26 -23.92 9.40
C ASP A 109 0.92 -23.19 9.26
N SER A 110 0.29 -22.79 10.35
CA SER A 110 -1.05 -22.22 10.31
C SER A 110 -1.07 -20.72 10.51
N THR A 111 -1.82 -20.04 9.65
CA THR A 111 -2.06 -18.59 9.64
C THR A 111 -2.67 -18.05 10.94
N GLN A 112 -3.17 -18.91 11.82
CA GLN A 112 -3.95 -18.56 13.01
C GLN A 112 -3.29 -18.94 14.35
N PHE A 113 -2.05 -19.46 14.37
CA PHE A 113 -1.48 -19.92 15.62
C PHE A 113 -0.79 -18.78 16.40
N GLY A 114 -1.51 -18.32 17.42
CA GLY A 114 -0.93 -17.57 18.53
C GLY A 114 -0.04 -18.49 19.42
N PRO A 115 0.65 -17.91 20.42
CA PRO A 115 1.58 -18.63 21.30
C PRO A 115 0.98 -19.86 21.97
N SER A 116 -0.29 -19.80 22.41
CA SER A 116 -0.95 -20.93 23.09
C SER A 116 -1.11 -22.17 22.20
N LYS A 117 -1.39 -21.99 20.91
CA LYS A 117 -1.46 -23.11 19.97
C LYS A 117 -0.09 -23.59 19.54
N THR A 118 0.86 -22.68 19.36
CA THR A 118 2.25 -23.01 19.02
C THR A 118 2.90 -23.86 20.08
N PHE A 119 2.78 -23.48 21.34
CA PHE A 119 3.43 -24.18 22.46
C PHE A 119 2.48 -25.11 23.25
N GLY A 120 1.19 -25.17 22.88
CA GLY A 120 0.22 -26.14 23.42
C GLY A 120 0.25 -26.27 24.95
N SER A 121 0.43 -27.52 25.44
CA SER A 121 0.46 -27.83 26.87
C SER A 121 1.60 -27.14 27.63
N LEU A 122 2.73 -26.86 27.01
CA LEU A 122 3.82 -26.10 27.62
C LEU A 122 3.32 -24.68 27.99
N HIS A 123 2.71 -23.96 27.04
CA HIS A 123 2.15 -22.65 27.29
C HIS A 123 1.02 -22.70 28.35
N GLU A 124 0.10 -23.65 28.21
CA GLU A 124 -1.03 -23.78 29.11
C GLU A 124 -0.58 -24.01 30.56
N LYS A 125 0.34 -24.95 30.77
CA LYS A 125 0.83 -25.30 32.12
C LYS A 125 1.62 -24.16 32.75
N LEU A 126 2.52 -23.51 31.98
CA LEU A 126 3.30 -22.37 32.50
C LEU A 126 2.45 -21.13 32.74
N SER A 127 1.32 -20.96 32.02
CA SER A 127 0.43 -19.80 32.22
C SER A 127 -0.63 -20.00 33.31
N ARG A 128 -0.93 -21.23 33.70
CA ARG A 128 -1.98 -21.56 34.69
C ARG A 128 -1.42 -22.28 35.90
N ASP A 129 -1.02 -23.55 35.72
CA ASP A 129 -0.67 -24.43 36.83
C ASP A 129 0.62 -23.99 37.52
N TYR A 130 1.59 -23.53 36.76
CA TYR A 130 2.90 -23.08 37.25
C TYR A 130 3.11 -21.56 37.14
N ALA A 131 2.04 -20.80 36.96
CA ALA A 131 2.12 -19.35 36.75
C ALA A 131 2.82 -18.59 37.92
N LYS A 132 2.64 -19.08 39.14
CA LYS A 132 3.21 -18.48 40.34
C LYS A 132 4.28 -19.35 41.06
N ASP A 133 4.57 -20.53 40.46
CA ASP A 133 5.57 -21.42 41.06
C ASP A 133 6.99 -20.93 40.72
N PRO A 134 7.81 -20.56 41.74
CA PRO A 134 9.15 -20.06 41.54
C PRO A 134 10.08 -21.08 40.85
N GLN A 135 9.83 -22.38 40.99
CA GLN A 135 10.65 -23.43 40.37
C GLN A 135 10.59 -23.39 38.84
N PHE A 136 9.53 -22.82 38.28
CA PHE A 136 9.34 -22.66 36.82
C PHE A 136 9.62 -21.24 36.32
N ALA A 137 10.08 -20.33 37.19
CA ALA A 137 10.24 -18.92 36.83
C ALA A 137 11.19 -18.70 35.62
N GLU A 138 12.33 -19.38 35.61
CA GLU A 138 13.32 -19.27 34.52
C GLU A 138 12.76 -19.80 33.19
N PHE A 139 12.07 -20.92 33.22
CA PHE A 139 11.41 -21.50 32.03
C PHE A 139 10.28 -20.59 31.51
N ARG A 140 9.49 -20.00 32.42
CA ARG A 140 8.47 -19.00 32.02
C ARG A 140 9.09 -17.79 31.34
N GLN A 141 10.21 -17.29 31.91
CA GLN A 141 10.89 -16.12 31.35
C GLN A 141 11.41 -16.42 29.93
N CYS A 142 12.05 -17.57 29.71
CA CYS A 142 12.52 -17.97 28.38
C CYS A 142 11.39 -18.05 27.38
N LEU A 143 10.27 -18.70 27.76
CA LEU A 143 9.10 -18.79 26.87
C LEU A 143 8.47 -17.42 26.64
N ARG A 144 8.38 -16.57 27.68
CA ARG A 144 7.88 -15.21 27.58
C ARG A 144 8.71 -14.39 26.59
N ASP A 145 10.03 -14.41 26.71
CA ASP A 145 10.93 -13.70 25.82
C ASP A 145 10.75 -14.16 24.36
N CYS A 146 10.71 -15.49 24.15
CA CYS A 146 10.43 -16.05 22.83
C CYS A 146 9.09 -15.55 22.25
N ILE A 147 8.04 -15.47 23.07
CA ILE A 147 6.74 -14.93 22.64
C ILE A 147 6.86 -13.47 22.26
N LEU A 148 7.49 -12.65 23.10
CA LEU A 148 7.62 -11.20 22.87
C LEU A 148 8.55 -10.84 21.70
N GLU A 149 9.44 -11.74 21.31
CA GLU A 149 10.34 -11.58 20.16
C GLU A 149 9.70 -12.05 18.83
N ASN A 150 8.65 -12.86 18.90
CA ASN A 150 8.05 -13.45 17.70
C ASN A 150 6.60 -13.07 17.43
N TRP A 151 5.85 -12.55 18.40
CA TRP A 151 4.44 -12.18 18.25
C TRP A 151 4.17 -10.74 18.63
N ALA A 152 3.25 -10.12 17.90
CA ALA A 152 2.80 -8.75 18.15
C ALA A 152 1.82 -8.71 19.35
N VAL A 153 2.35 -8.76 20.55
CA VAL A 153 1.58 -8.65 21.81
C VAL A 153 1.25 -7.18 22.09
N GLY A 154 0.03 -6.90 22.50
CA GLY A 154 -0.44 -5.56 22.85
C GLY A 154 0.11 -5.07 24.19
N SER A 155 0.20 -3.75 24.38
CA SER A 155 0.44 -3.16 25.70
C SER A 155 -0.72 -3.51 26.63
N GLY A 156 -0.42 -3.89 27.87
CA GLY A 156 -1.39 -4.35 28.87
C GLY A 156 -1.82 -5.81 28.72
N GLU A 157 -1.51 -6.50 27.63
CA GLU A 157 -1.81 -7.93 27.49
C GLU A 157 -0.95 -8.78 28.42
N LEU A 158 -1.56 -9.82 28.98
CA LEU A 158 -0.90 -10.78 29.87
C LEU A 158 -0.19 -11.86 29.06
N VAL A 159 1.11 -12.01 29.27
CA VAL A 159 1.90 -13.12 28.73
C VAL A 159 2.49 -13.90 29.90
N LEU A 160 2.06 -15.15 30.05
CA LEU A 160 2.49 -16.05 31.14
C LEU A 160 2.35 -15.43 32.54
N GLY A 161 1.25 -14.72 32.77
CA GLY A 161 0.92 -14.13 34.06
C GLY A 161 1.45 -12.70 34.30
N GLU A 162 2.23 -12.15 33.37
CA GLU A 162 2.78 -10.79 33.49
C GLU A 162 2.29 -9.88 32.37
N ALA A 163 1.87 -8.66 32.71
CA ALA A 163 1.44 -7.66 31.74
C ALA A 163 2.65 -7.10 30.97
N LEU A 164 2.46 -6.88 29.66
CA LEU A 164 3.43 -6.18 28.85
C LEU A 164 3.24 -4.67 29.00
N ALA A 165 4.24 -3.98 29.54
CA ALA A 165 4.15 -2.52 29.76
C ALA A 165 4.08 -1.76 28.42
N GLU A 166 4.92 -2.09 27.47
CA GLU A 166 5.01 -1.43 26.16
C GLU A 166 5.12 -2.47 25.04
N ARG A 167 4.38 -2.26 23.95
CA ARG A 167 4.42 -3.14 22.76
C ARG A 167 5.84 -3.14 22.18
N ARG A 168 6.42 -4.33 21.98
CA ARG A 168 7.72 -4.48 21.34
C ARG A 168 7.61 -4.62 19.83
N LEU A 169 6.66 -5.42 19.38
CA LEU A 169 6.45 -5.72 17.95
C LEU A 169 5.03 -5.34 17.50
N HIS A 170 4.95 -4.82 16.29
CA HIS A 170 3.75 -4.82 15.49
C HIS A 170 3.77 -5.96 14.48
N SER A 171 2.60 -6.35 14.01
CA SER A 171 2.42 -7.16 12.80
C SER A 171 1.51 -6.44 11.82
N VAL A 172 1.47 -6.89 10.55
CA VAL A 172 0.52 -6.39 9.56
C VAL A 172 -0.91 -6.43 10.10
N THR A 173 -1.28 -7.53 10.75
CA THR A 173 -2.63 -7.70 11.33
C THR A 173 -2.87 -6.74 12.49
N SER A 174 -1.90 -6.56 13.41
CA SER A 174 -2.09 -5.66 14.56
C SER A 174 -2.23 -4.20 14.13
N VAL A 175 -1.46 -3.75 13.12
CA VAL A 175 -1.60 -2.40 12.55
C VAL A 175 -2.93 -2.24 11.82
N SER A 176 -3.36 -3.25 11.06
CA SER A 176 -4.65 -3.23 10.37
C SER A 176 -5.82 -3.06 11.35
N VAL A 177 -5.82 -3.83 12.44
CA VAL A 177 -6.84 -3.73 13.51
C VAL A 177 -6.80 -2.36 14.18
N GLN A 178 -5.61 -1.87 14.53
CA GLN A 178 -5.43 -0.59 15.21
C GLN A 178 -5.82 0.61 14.35
N SER A 179 -5.49 0.57 13.05
CA SER A 179 -5.71 1.68 12.13
C SER A 179 -7.09 1.66 11.43
N GLY A 180 -7.78 0.52 11.44
CA GLY A 180 -8.99 0.31 10.65
C GLY A 180 -8.73 0.21 9.13
N VAL A 181 -7.47 0.18 8.70
CA VAL A 181 -7.07 0.07 7.29
C VAL A 181 -6.95 -1.40 6.89
N GLY A 182 -7.43 -1.75 5.70
CA GLY A 182 -7.41 -3.13 5.21
C GLY A 182 -6.02 -3.77 5.22
N PRO A 183 -5.88 -5.06 5.61
CA PRO A 183 -4.58 -5.68 5.86
C PRO A 183 -3.68 -5.77 4.62
N ALA A 184 -4.25 -5.90 3.42
CA ALA A 184 -3.47 -5.89 2.17
C ALA A 184 -2.82 -4.52 1.90
N VAL A 185 -3.52 -3.44 2.24
CA VAL A 185 -3.04 -2.07 2.11
C VAL A 185 -1.94 -1.79 3.13
N VAL A 186 -2.16 -2.17 4.40
CA VAL A 186 -1.15 -2.05 5.46
C VAL A 186 0.12 -2.81 5.09
N GLU A 187 -0.01 -4.04 4.60
CA GLU A 187 1.13 -4.86 4.16
C GLU A 187 1.93 -4.16 3.06
N ALA A 188 1.26 -3.62 2.04
CA ALA A 188 1.93 -2.91 0.96
C ALA A 188 2.68 -1.66 1.44
N LEU A 189 2.10 -0.88 2.36
CA LEU A 189 2.75 0.28 2.97
C LEU A 189 3.97 -0.11 3.82
N LEU A 190 3.87 -1.19 4.58
CA LEU A 190 4.98 -1.71 5.39
C LEU A 190 6.12 -2.28 4.54
N ILE A 191 5.80 -2.89 3.38
CA ILE A 191 6.80 -3.35 2.40
C ILE A 191 7.50 -2.15 1.75
N GLU A 192 6.76 -1.14 1.30
CA GLU A 192 7.32 0.09 0.71
C GLU A 192 8.27 0.80 1.68
N ALA A 193 7.92 0.80 2.98
CA ALA A 193 8.75 1.38 4.04
C ALA A 193 9.92 0.48 4.50
N GLY A 194 10.05 -0.73 4.00
CA GLY A 194 11.07 -1.69 4.39
C GLY A 194 10.87 -2.35 5.77
N ALA A 195 9.72 -2.13 6.41
CA ALA A 195 9.38 -2.72 7.70
C ALA A 195 9.11 -4.23 7.61
N VAL A 196 8.59 -4.67 6.47
CA VAL A 196 8.28 -6.08 6.16
C VAL A 196 8.86 -6.42 4.80
N ARG A 197 9.39 -7.63 4.66
CA ARG A 197 9.92 -8.11 3.38
C ARG A 197 8.79 -8.55 2.45
N ALA A 198 8.91 -8.23 1.17
CA ALA A 198 7.93 -8.61 0.16
C ALA A 198 7.86 -10.13 -0.07
N ASP A 199 8.98 -10.82 0.11
CA ASP A 199 9.15 -12.27 -0.06
C ASP A 199 8.91 -13.08 1.22
N ASP A 200 8.45 -12.45 2.33
CA ASP A 200 8.14 -13.15 3.58
C ASP A 200 6.93 -14.07 3.38
N PRO A 201 7.09 -15.41 3.44
CA PRO A 201 5.99 -16.35 3.24
C PRO A 201 5.06 -16.46 4.45
N ARG A 202 5.46 -15.90 5.59
CA ARG A 202 4.68 -16.00 6.82
C ARG A 202 3.32 -15.30 6.70
N PRO A 203 2.32 -15.74 7.45
CA PRO A 203 1.02 -15.06 7.47
C PRO A 203 1.15 -13.65 8.07
N ARG A 204 0.24 -12.76 7.70
CA ARG A 204 0.23 -11.34 8.11
C ARG A 204 0.34 -11.12 9.62
N ALA A 205 -0.24 -12.01 10.42
CA ALA A 205 -0.13 -11.97 11.88
C ALA A 205 1.29 -12.28 12.38
N ARG A 206 2.11 -12.92 11.57
CA ARG A 206 3.49 -13.32 11.87
C ARG A 206 4.54 -12.47 11.14
N LYS A 207 4.14 -11.60 10.22
CA LYS A 207 5.00 -10.59 9.61
C LYS A 207 5.18 -9.44 10.60
N THR A 208 6.12 -9.62 11.52
CA THR A 208 6.37 -8.73 12.64
C THR A 208 7.54 -7.77 12.36
N PHE A 209 7.49 -6.61 12.97
CA PHE A 209 8.53 -5.58 12.88
C PHE A 209 8.58 -4.77 14.19
N ASP A 210 9.69 -4.08 14.43
CA ASP A 210 9.89 -3.30 15.67
C ASP A 210 8.89 -2.14 15.75
N ALA A 211 8.20 -2.05 16.90
CA ALA A 211 7.15 -1.08 17.11
C ALA A 211 7.68 0.35 17.26
N LYS A 212 8.89 0.54 17.83
CA LYS A 212 9.50 1.86 18.05
C LYS A 212 10.11 2.41 16.79
N GLU A 213 10.83 1.57 16.04
CA GLU A 213 11.48 1.95 14.79
C GLU A 213 10.47 2.49 13.77
N HIS A 214 9.31 1.87 13.68
CA HIS A 214 8.26 2.24 12.72
C HIS A 214 7.07 2.98 13.33
N ALA A 215 7.19 3.50 14.56
CA ALA A 215 6.10 4.20 15.25
C ALA A 215 5.52 5.37 14.43
N GLY A 216 6.37 6.13 13.74
CA GLY A 216 5.95 7.22 12.88
C GLY A 216 5.06 6.77 11.72
N LEU A 217 5.42 5.66 11.05
CA LEU A 217 4.62 5.09 9.98
C LEU A 217 3.27 4.58 10.50
N VAL A 218 3.28 3.83 11.60
CA VAL A 218 2.05 3.30 12.23
C VAL A 218 1.09 4.42 12.63
N ALA A 219 1.61 5.55 13.13
CA ALA A 219 0.82 6.71 13.50
C ALA A 219 0.19 7.44 12.28
N ILE A 220 0.85 7.39 11.13
CA ILE A 220 0.39 8.05 9.89
C ILE A 220 -0.70 7.25 9.18
N ILE A 221 -0.64 5.92 9.17
CA ILE A 221 -1.55 5.04 8.42
C ILE A 221 -3.03 5.38 8.64
N PRO A 222 -3.56 5.57 9.86
CA PRO A 222 -4.97 5.91 10.07
C PRO A 222 -5.34 7.33 9.64
N GLN A 223 -4.35 8.20 9.37
CA GLN A 223 -4.55 9.59 8.96
C GLN A 223 -4.54 9.77 7.43
N LEU A 224 -4.29 8.69 6.69
CA LEU A 224 -4.25 8.73 5.23
C LEU A 224 -5.64 8.96 4.66
N VAL A 225 -5.73 9.94 3.75
CA VAL A 225 -6.98 10.37 3.13
C VAL A 225 -6.94 10.27 1.61
N GLY A 226 -8.12 10.21 1.01
CA GLY A 226 -8.29 10.24 -0.45
C GLY A 226 -8.11 11.65 -1.03
N PRO A 227 -7.98 11.74 -2.37
CA PRO A 227 -7.85 13.02 -3.06
C PRO A 227 -9.01 13.99 -2.80
N MET A 228 -10.20 13.46 -2.53
CA MET A 228 -11.39 14.28 -2.27
C MET A 228 -11.31 14.94 -0.89
N GLU A 229 -10.98 14.17 0.13
CA GLU A 229 -10.81 14.65 1.50
C GLU A 229 -9.63 15.61 1.61
N MET A 230 -8.50 15.27 0.95
CA MET A 230 -7.32 16.14 0.87
C MET A 230 -7.68 17.50 0.26
N ARG A 231 -8.36 17.50 -0.87
CA ARG A 231 -8.83 18.72 -1.53
C ARG A 231 -9.76 19.54 -0.64
N LYS A 232 -10.70 18.87 0.05
CA LYS A 232 -11.63 19.51 0.99
C LYS A 232 -10.88 20.15 2.15
N ALA A 233 -9.93 19.44 2.74
CA ALA A 233 -9.11 19.95 3.84
C ALA A 233 -8.29 21.19 3.47
N MET A 234 -7.83 21.26 2.22
CA MET A 234 -7.10 22.40 1.68
C MET A 234 -8.02 23.57 1.25
N GLY A 235 -9.31 23.38 1.13
CA GLY A 235 -10.20 24.32 0.48
C GLY A 235 -9.81 24.62 -0.97
N ALA A 236 -9.46 23.57 -1.72
CA ALA A 236 -9.01 23.67 -3.12
C ALA A 236 -10.05 23.06 -4.07
N THR A 237 -10.13 23.58 -5.28
CA THR A 237 -10.90 22.96 -6.38
C THR A 237 -10.14 21.72 -6.90
N ARG A 238 -10.84 20.90 -7.68
CA ARG A 238 -10.23 19.69 -8.28
C ARG A 238 -9.04 20.02 -9.19
N SER A 239 -9.18 21.08 -9.97
CA SER A 239 -8.12 21.54 -10.90
C SER A 239 -6.90 22.10 -10.15
N GLU A 240 -7.13 22.82 -9.06
CA GLU A 240 -6.05 23.37 -8.22
C GLU A 240 -5.24 22.26 -7.54
N PHE A 241 -5.93 21.32 -6.89
CA PHE A 241 -5.28 20.19 -6.25
C PHE A 241 -4.46 19.36 -7.25
N ARG A 242 -5.07 19.07 -8.43
CA ARG A 242 -4.38 18.31 -9.47
C ARG A 242 -3.12 19.02 -9.95
N ALA A 243 -3.21 20.32 -10.21
CA ALA A 243 -2.06 21.13 -10.64
C ALA A 243 -0.94 21.12 -9.60
N LEU A 244 -1.26 21.24 -8.30
CA LEU A 244 -0.27 21.20 -7.22
C LEU A 244 0.39 19.83 -7.08
N ALA A 245 -0.36 18.75 -7.24
CA ALA A 245 0.17 17.39 -7.22
C ALA A 245 1.07 17.10 -8.44
N GLU A 246 0.67 17.52 -9.64
CA GLU A 246 1.48 17.39 -10.86
C GLU A 246 2.78 18.21 -10.80
N LEU A 247 2.78 19.34 -10.11
CA LEU A 247 3.97 20.17 -9.87
C LEU A 247 4.89 19.64 -8.76
N GLY A 248 4.46 18.60 -8.02
CA GLY A 248 5.22 18.08 -6.88
C GLY A 248 5.18 18.97 -5.63
N GLU A 249 4.32 20.00 -5.60
CA GLU A 249 4.10 20.85 -4.42
C GLU A 249 3.41 20.10 -3.29
N LEU A 250 2.65 19.09 -3.66
CA LEU A 250 2.04 18.10 -2.79
C LEU A 250 2.54 16.72 -3.22
N SER A 251 3.09 15.98 -2.28
CA SER A 251 3.56 14.62 -2.53
C SER A 251 2.69 13.61 -1.78
N PRO A 252 2.23 12.54 -2.43
CA PRO A 252 1.57 11.46 -1.73
C PRO A 252 2.56 10.74 -0.81
N VAL A 253 2.08 10.21 0.31
CA VAL A 253 2.87 9.41 1.26
C VAL A 253 3.34 8.11 0.62
N THR A 254 2.55 7.57 -0.30
CA THR A 254 2.87 6.35 -1.05
C THR A 254 2.53 6.50 -2.52
N ARG A 255 3.28 5.80 -3.37
CA ARG A 255 3.04 5.70 -4.82
C ARG A 255 2.56 4.33 -5.26
N ILE A 256 2.10 3.50 -4.34
CA ILE A 256 1.55 2.17 -4.63
C ILE A 256 0.40 2.33 -5.64
N ALA A 257 0.49 1.64 -6.77
CA ALA A 257 -0.51 1.69 -7.82
C ALA A 257 -1.88 1.22 -7.29
N GLY A 258 -2.93 2.00 -7.58
CA GLY A 258 -4.29 1.68 -7.14
C GLY A 258 -4.60 2.03 -5.68
N PHE A 259 -3.67 2.59 -4.92
CA PHE A 259 -3.92 3.06 -3.56
C PHE A 259 -4.81 4.32 -3.57
N LYS A 260 -5.97 4.25 -2.90
CA LYS A 260 -7.01 5.28 -2.99
C LYS A 260 -6.83 6.47 -2.04
N THR A 261 -6.04 6.27 -0.98
CA THR A 261 -5.90 7.24 0.11
C THR A 261 -4.43 7.60 0.40
N PRO A 262 -3.65 8.10 -0.59
CA PRO A 262 -2.21 8.27 -0.41
C PRO A 262 -1.79 9.60 0.23
N TRP A 263 -2.72 10.41 0.74
CA TRP A 263 -2.45 11.79 1.15
C TRP A 263 -2.58 11.97 2.67
N LEU A 264 -1.83 12.94 3.20
CA LEU A 264 -2.01 13.46 4.56
C LEU A 264 -2.68 14.83 4.51
N ALA A 265 -3.90 14.94 5.04
CA ALA A 265 -4.63 16.20 5.08
C ALA A 265 -3.84 17.31 5.79
N SER A 266 -3.11 16.99 6.84
CA SER A 266 -2.24 17.92 7.59
C SER A 266 -1.16 18.58 6.72
N GLU A 267 -0.62 17.85 5.73
CA GLU A 267 0.36 18.42 4.79
C GLU A 267 -0.26 19.47 3.87
N GLY A 268 -1.45 19.18 3.37
CA GLY A 268 -2.19 20.12 2.55
C GLY A 268 -2.60 21.39 3.32
N ILE A 269 -3.07 21.23 4.53
CA ILE A 269 -3.41 22.34 5.44
C ILE A 269 -2.17 23.19 5.69
N ARG A 270 -1.05 22.57 6.05
CA ARG A 270 0.23 23.24 6.29
C ARG A 270 0.72 24.01 5.06
N PHE A 271 0.58 23.43 3.87
CA PHE A 271 0.90 24.10 2.62
C PHE A 271 0.07 25.38 2.44
N VAL A 272 -1.24 25.29 2.62
CA VAL A 272 -2.16 26.44 2.52
C VAL A 272 -1.83 27.51 3.56
N GLU A 273 -1.62 27.12 4.82
CA GLU A 273 -1.27 28.06 5.89
C GLU A 273 0.04 28.78 5.64
N ASN A 274 1.06 28.08 5.11
CA ASN A 274 2.34 28.69 4.77
C ASN A 274 2.21 29.77 3.68
N LEU A 275 1.30 29.59 2.74
CA LEU A 275 0.99 30.62 1.75
C LEU A 275 0.19 31.77 2.38
N ARG A 276 -0.81 31.46 3.20
CA ARG A 276 -1.67 32.45 3.84
C ARG A 276 -0.93 33.36 4.80
N ARG A 277 0.06 32.86 5.55
CA ARG A 277 0.91 33.66 6.45
C ARG A 277 1.67 34.80 5.73
N LYS A 278 1.78 34.73 4.41
CA LYS A 278 2.46 35.75 3.58
C LYS A 278 1.50 36.81 3.04
N GLY A 279 0.20 36.67 3.27
CA GLY A 279 -0.84 37.51 2.71
C GLY A 279 -1.55 38.37 3.73
N GLY A 280 -2.14 39.46 3.23
CA GLY A 280 -3.09 40.30 3.98
C GLY A 280 -4.49 40.19 3.41
N SER A 281 -5.51 40.58 4.20
CA SER A 281 -6.91 40.63 3.74
C SER A 281 -7.05 41.60 2.53
N ILE A 282 -7.83 41.16 1.54
CA ILE A 282 -8.20 42.00 0.39
C ILE A 282 -9.64 42.42 0.61
N PRO A 283 -9.95 43.74 0.64
CA PRO A 283 -11.32 44.18 0.69
C PRO A 283 -12.14 43.69 -0.51
N ASP A 284 -13.40 43.38 -0.30
CA ASP A 284 -14.30 42.98 -1.36
C ASP A 284 -14.41 44.04 -2.47
N GLY A 285 -14.41 43.60 -3.73
CA GLY A 285 -14.53 44.47 -4.88
C GLY A 285 -13.23 45.14 -5.37
N VAL A 286 -12.08 44.90 -4.71
CA VAL A 286 -10.78 45.44 -5.16
C VAL A 286 -10.32 44.77 -6.44
N ARG A 287 -10.24 45.54 -7.52
CA ARG A 287 -9.73 45.08 -8.82
C ARG A 287 -8.20 44.84 -8.75
N GLY A 288 -7.70 43.86 -9.51
CA GLY A 288 -6.25 43.63 -9.62
C GLY A 288 -5.75 42.35 -8.95
N TRP A 289 -6.60 41.64 -8.25
CA TRP A 289 -6.31 40.34 -7.63
C TRP A 289 -6.97 39.19 -8.38
N SER A 290 -6.36 38.03 -8.36
CA SER A 290 -6.94 36.78 -8.91
C SER A 290 -6.37 35.57 -8.22
N THR A 291 -7.12 34.47 -8.21
CA THR A 291 -6.59 33.20 -7.70
C THR A 291 -5.32 32.79 -8.49
N ILE A 292 -4.46 32.00 -7.89
CA ILE A 292 -3.18 31.58 -8.49
C ILE A 292 -3.39 30.93 -9.86
N GLN A 293 -4.36 30.02 -9.99
CA GLN A 293 -4.65 29.36 -11.26
C GLN A 293 -5.23 30.31 -12.30
N LEU A 294 -6.11 31.20 -11.90
CA LEU A 294 -6.67 32.18 -12.81
C LEU A 294 -5.60 33.15 -13.30
N ALA A 295 -4.68 33.58 -12.43
CA ALA A 295 -3.54 34.37 -12.78
C ALA A 295 -2.62 33.66 -13.78
N SER A 296 -2.34 32.38 -13.56
CA SER A 296 -1.59 31.54 -14.49
C SER A 296 -2.25 31.48 -15.88
N THR A 297 -3.56 31.24 -15.92
CA THR A 297 -4.33 31.14 -17.17
C THR A 297 -4.28 32.45 -17.98
N TYR A 298 -4.48 33.61 -17.33
CA TYR A 298 -4.51 34.89 -18.02
C TYR A 298 -3.13 35.39 -18.44
N THR A 299 -2.10 35.10 -17.68
CA THR A 299 -0.75 35.61 -17.95
C THR A 299 0.11 34.64 -18.74
N GLY A 300 -0.25 33.36 -18.75
CA GLY A 300 0.57 32.28 -19.31
C GLY A 300 1.81 31.96 -18.47
N ILE A 301 1.93 32.50 -17.25
CA ILE A 301 3.02 32.17 -16.33
C ILE A 301 2.63 30.88 -15.58
N PRO A 302 3.49 29.83 -15.56
CA PRO A 302 3.22 28.60 -14.86
C PRO A 302 2.98 28.83 -13.35
N VAL A 303 2.07 28.03 -12.76
CA VAL A 303 1.78 28.06 -11.31
C VAL A 303 3.05 27.89 -10.47
N SER A 304 3.99 27.05 -10.90
CA SER A 304 5.30 26.87 -10.25
C SER A 304 6.09 28.16 -10.11
N GLN A 305 6.11 28.99 -11.16
CA GLN A 305 6.78 30.27 -11.13
C GLN A 305 6.06 31.29 -10.24
N ILE A 306 4.71 31.28 -10.23
CA ILE A 306 3.92 32.13 -9.33
C ILE A 306 4.21 31.74 -7.87
N LEU A 307 4.21 30.46 -7.55
CA LEU A 307 4.54 29.98 -6.20
C LEU A 307 5.99 30.31 -5.80
N SER A 308 6.93 30.22 -6.73
CA SER A 308 8.32 30.67 -6.51
C SER A 308 8.39 32.16 -6.22
N GLY A 309 7.65 32.97 -6.98
CA GLY A 309 7.54 34.42 -6.75
C GLY A 309 6.94 34.79 -5.39
N ILE A 310 5.94 34.02 -4.94
CA ILE A 310 5.38 34.16 -3.58
C ILE A 310 6.44 33.81 -2.51
N ARG A 311 7.20 32.73 -2.74
CA ARG A 311 8.27 32.33 -1.81
C ARG A 311 9.37 33.36 -1.67
N SER A 312 9.79 33.94 -2.79
CA SER A 312 10.81 35.01 -2.85
C SER A 312 10.29 36.39 -2.50
N LYS A 313 9.00 36.54 -2.15
CA LYS A 313 8.33 37.81 -1.88
C LYS A 313 8.28 38.78 -3.08
N ALA A 314 8.51 38.30 -4.29
CA ALA A 314 8.36 39.05 -5.53
C ALA A 314 6.90 39.21 -5.97
N ILE A 315 6.00 38.42 -5.44
CA ILE A 315 4.57 38.46 -5.67
C ILE A 315 3.86 38.59 -4.34
N SER A 316 3.03 39.60 -4.19
CA SER A 316 2.19 39.86 -3.04
C SER A 316 1.02 38.85 -3.01
N VAL A 317 0.72 38.37 -1.82
CA VAL A 317 -0.41 37.46 -1.54
C VAL A 317 -1.53 38.25 -0.90
N GLY A 318 -2.73 38.09 -1.42
CA GLY A 318 -3.95 38.63 -0.85
C GLY A 318 -4.90 37.50 -0.44
N LEU A 319 -5.64 37.70 0.63
CA LEU A 319 -6.59 36.74 1.16
C LEU A 319 -8.00 37.23 0.98
N ARG A 320 -8.84 36.45 0.30
CA ARG A 320 -10.25 36.77 0.11
C ARG A 320 -11.01 36.46 1.39
N ASP A 321 -11.82 37.40 1.85
CA ASP A 321 -12.68 37.20 3.00
C ASP A 321 -13.72 36.12 2.74
N GLY A 322 -14.02 35.30 3.77
CA GLY A 322 -14.96 34.16 3.66
C GLY A 322 -14.41 32.89 2.99
N GLU A 323 -13.20 32.94 2.42
CA GLU A 323 -12.55 31.81 1.71
C GLU A 323 -11.27 31.36 2.41
N PRO A 324 -11.36 30.50 3.45
CA PRO A 324 -10.19 30.17 4.26
C PRO A 324 -9.16 29.26 3.58
N GLY A 325 -9.54 28.60 2.47
CA GLY A 325 -8.72 27.58 1.80
C GLY A 325 -7.78 28.14 0.74
N TYR A 326 -7.17 27.21 0.00
CA TYR A 326 -6.26 27.53 -1.12
C TYR A 326 -6.93 28.38 -2.19
N HIS A 327 -8.22 28.12 -2.48
CA HIS A 327 -8.99 28.87 -3.47
C HIS A 327 -9.14 30.36 -3.12
N GLY A 328 -9.11 30.69 -1.82
CA GLY A 328 -9.16 32.06 -1.34
C GLY A 328 -7.83 32.84 -1.43
N ILE A 329 -6.74 32.16 -1.79
CA ILE A 329 -5.42 32.79 -1.95
C ILE A 329 -5.35 33.47 -3.32
N CYS A 330 -5.19 34.78 -3.30
CA CYS A 330 -5.07 35.62 -4.48
C CYS A 330 -3.67 36.20 -4.63
N VAL A 331 -3.33 36.55 -5.85
CA VAL A 331 -2.05 37.18 -6.22
C VAL A 331 -2.27 38.46 -7.04
N SER A 332 -1.38 39.40 -6.91
CA SER A 332 -1.42 40.68 -7.63
C SER A 332 -1.19 40.49 -9.14
N ARG A 333 -2.20 40.82 -9.95
CA ARG A 333 -2.12 40.75 -11.43
C ARG A 333 -1.04 41.67 -11.99
N ASN A 334 -0.81 42.81 -11.36
CA ASN A 334 0.17 43.80 -11.83
C ASN A 334 1.59 43.28 -11.64
N GLU A 335 1.89 42.66 -10.47
CA GLU A 335 3.20 42.07 -10.20
C GLU A 335 3.49 40.89 -11.11
N ILE A 336 2.49 40.02 -11.36
CA ILE A 336 2.67 38.91 -12.30
C ILE A 336 2.88 39.41 -13.73
N LYS A 337 2.16 40.46 -14.16
CA LYS A 337 2.41 41.08 -15.46
C LYS A 337 3.83 41.68 -15.55
N ALA A 338 4.31 42.31 -14.48
CA ALA A 338 5.67 42.82 -14.40
C ALA A 338 6.71 41.68 -14.53
N MET A 339 6.52 40.56 -13.87
CA MET A 339 7.37 39.38 -14.07
C MET A 339 7.40 38.90 -15.52
N LYS A 340 6.26 38.94 -16.22
CA LYS A 340 6.20 38.58 -17.65
C LYS A 340 7.07 39.51 -18.52
N ASN A 341 7.17 40.77 -18.16
CA ASN A 341 7.98 41.77 -18.90
C ASN A 341 9.49 41.59 -18.67
N HIS A 342 9.90 40.93 -17.57
CA HIS A 342 11.32 40.63 -17.28
C HIS A 342 11.77 39.25 -17.84
N VAL A 343 10.84 38.38 -18.22
CA VAL A 343 11.18 37.18 -19.00
C VAL A 343 11.41 37.65 -20.44
N PRO A 344 12.60 37.50 -21.04
CA PRO A 344 12.82 37.86 -22.43
C PRO A 344 11.73 37.23 -23.27
N ARG A 345 10.88 38.02 -23.88
CA ARG A 345 9.88 37.56 -24.84
C ARG A 345 10.63 36.83 -25.92
N ALA A 346 10.69 35.51 -25.83
CA ALA A 346 10.93 34.66 -26.98
C ALA A 346 9.74 34.85 -27.93
N THR A 347 9.71 36.03 -28.60
CA THR A 347 8.79 36.29 -29.71
C THR A 347 9.22 35.48 -30.91
N LYS A 348 9.28 34.18 -30.79
CA LYS A 348 9.24 33.30 -31.94
C LYS A 348 7.77 32.93 -32.15
N LYS A 349 7.09 33.68 -33.02
CA LYS A 349 5.96 33.16 -33.78
C LYS A 349 6.36 31.81 -34.31
N TRP A 350 5.45 30.85 -34.19
CA TRP A 350 5.58 29.57 -34.86
C TRP A 350 5.83 29.81 -36.34
N ARG A 351 7.08 29.69 -36.78
CA ARG A 351 7.48 29.97 -38.16
C ARG A 351 7.12 28.83 -39.13
N ASP A 352 6.72 27.68 -38.59
CA ASP A 352 6.44 26.47 -39.36
C ASP A 352 4.98 26.36 -39.85
N GLY A 353 4.14 27.36 -39.56
CA GLY A 353 2.71 27.32 -39.93
C GLY A 353 1.90 26.28 -39.22
N SER A 354 2.48 25.48 -38.33
CA SER A 354 1.77 24.37 -37.64
C SER A 354 0.73 24.91 -36.65
N ILE A 355 -0.36 24.16 -36.49
CA ILE A 355 -1.40 24.42 -35.49
C ILE A 355 -1.39 23.36 -34.38
N SER A 356 -1.86 23.71 -33.18
CA SER A 356 -1.94 22.71 -32.12
C SER A 356 -3.00 21.66 -32.43
N ILE A 357 -2.74 20.42 -32.02
CA ILE A 357 -3.67 19.31 -32.26
C ILE A 357 -5.06 19.56 -31.69
N ALA A 358 -5.14 20.23 -30.54
CA ALA A 358 -6.40 20.66 -29.94
C ALA A 358 -7.13 21.73 -30.76
N ALA A 359 -6.39 22.64 -31.44
CA ALA A 359 -6.96 23.64 -32.32
C ALA A 359 -7.49 22.98 -33.59
N PHE A 360 -6.75 22.04 -34.18
CA PHE A 360 -7.21 21.26 -35.31
C PHE A 360 -8.45 20.42 -34.98
N GLY A 361 -8.43 19.68 -33.86
CA GLY A 361 -9.62 18.92 -33.42
C GLY A 361 -10.88 19.78 -33.31
N ARG A 362 -10.78 21.00 -32.78
CA ARG A 362 -11.90 21.95 -32.73
C ARG A 362 -12.36 22.41 -34.11
N SER A 363 -11.43 22.64 -35.05
CA SER A 363 -11.77 23.08 -36.42
C SER A 363 -12.56 22.04 -37.19
N ILE A 364 -12.32 20.75 -36.96
CA ILE A 364 -13.03 19.64 -37.56
C ILE A 364 -14.27 19.19 -36.74
N GLY A 365 -14.60 19.90 -35.67
CA GLY A 365 -15.84 19.71 -34.89
C GLY A 365 -15.74 18.74 -33.72
N ILE A 366 -14.55 18.30 -33.32
CA ILE A 366 -14.31 17.49 -32.13
C ILE A 366 -14.10 18.43 -30.96
N ARG A 367 -15.13 18.57 -30.11
CA ARG A 367 -15.15 19.54 -28.98
C ARG A 367 -14.76 18.94 -27.64
N ASP A 368 -14.64 17.61 -27.55
CA ASP A 368 -14.31 16.92 -26.32
C ASP A 368 -12.82 17.11 -25.97
N HIS A 369 -12.60 17.52 -24.71
CA HIS A 369 -11.25 17.82 -24.22
C HIS A 369 -10.37 16.57 -24.19
N GLY A 370 -9.40 16.51 -25.09
CA GLY A 370 -8.40 15.45 -25.14
C GLY A 370 -8.71 14.26 -26.05
N THR A 371 -9.91 14.12 -26.58
CA THR A 371 -10.27 12.98 -27.46
C THR A 371 -9.41 12.95 -28.74
N PHE A 372 -9.25 14.08 -29.41
CA PHE A 372 -8.39 14.14 -30.61
C PHE A 372 -6.89 14.03 -30.27
N THR A 373 -6.50 14.48 -29.08
CA THR A 373 -5.13 14.29 -28.59
C THR A 373 -4.82 12.81 -28.42
N ARG A 374 -5.72 12.05 -27.79
CA ARG A 374 -5.60 10.58 -27.64
C ARG A 374 -5.57 9.85 -28.99
N PHE A 375 -6.35 10.34 -29.96
CA PHE A 375 -6.34 9.80 -31.32
C PHE A 375 -4.95 9.91 -31.99
N ALA A 376 -4.28 11.04 -31.79
CA ALA A 376 -2.93 11.27 -32.30
C ALA A 376 -1.86 10.52 -31.51
N GLU A 377 -1.97 10.49 -30.19
CA GLU A 377 -1.08 9.72 -29.30
C GLU A 377 -1.13 8.22 -29.57
N ALA A 378 -2.29 7.72 -29.99
CA ALA A 378 -2.47 6.35 -30.47
C ALA A 378 -1.90 6.10 -31.88
N GLY A 379 -1.28 7.09 -32.53
CA GLY A 379 -0.63 6.95 -33.83
C GLY A 379 -1.58 6.92 -35.03
N HIS A 380 -2.85 7.29 -34.85
CA HIS A 380 -3.85 7.23 -35.93
C HIS A 380 -3.79 8.43 -36.87
N CYS A 381 -3.15 9.53 -36.50
CA CYS A 381 -2.85 10.63 -37.39
C CYS A 381 -1.42 11.16 -37.18
N PRO A 382 -0.77 11.68 -38.20
CA PRO A 382 0.55 12.28 -38.07
C PRO A 382 0.44 13.56 -37.25
N ALA A 383 1.31 13.66 -36.25
CA ALA A 383 1.52 14.84 -35.42
C ALA A 383 2.90 14.77 -34.80
N HIS A 384 3.56 15.92 -34.64
CA HIS A 384 4.88 15.99 -34.07
C HIS A 384 4.88 16.74 -32.74
N LEU A 385 5.78 16.34 -31.84
CA LEU A 385 5.90 16.93 -30.52
C LEU A 385 6.85 18.14 -30.60
N VAL A 386 6.37 19.31 -30.21
CA VAL A 386 7.18 20.54 -30.24
C VAL A 386 7.12 21.20 -28.85
N ARG A 387 8.26 21.66 -28.38
CA ARG A 387 8.32 22.43 -27.15
C ARG A 387 7.79 23.84 -27.41
N ASN A 388 6.71 24.20 -26.71
CA ASN A 388 6.10 25.52 -26.84
C ASN A 388 7.09 26.61 -26.34
N PRO A 389 7.52 27.53 -27.19
CA PRO A 389 8.53 28.54 -26.83
C PRO A 389 8.04 29.54 -25.77
N SER A 390 6.72 29.68 -25.61
CA SER A 390 6.13 30.61 -24.64
C SER A 390 5.87 29.98 -23.28
N THR A 391 5.57 28.67 -23.22
CA THR A 391 5.20 27.97 -21.97
C THR A 391 6.24 26.95 -21.54
N GLY A 392 7.18 26.57 -22.41
CA GLY A 392 8.18 25.53 -22.19
C GLY A 392 7.63 24.12 -22.17
N GLN A 393 6.32 23.94 -22.37
CA GLN A 393 5.66 22.63 -22.38
C GLN A 393 5.72 21.97 -23.76
N ASN A 394 5.81 20.65 -23.79
CA ASN A 394 5.68 19.89 -25.00
C ASN A 394 4.23 19.91 -25.48
N GLN A 395 4.01 20.15 -26.76
CA GLN A 395 2.71 20.24 -27.38
C GLN A 395 2.71 19.49 -28.72
N LEU A 396 1.71 18.61 -28.91
CA LEU A 396 1.48 18.00 -30.20
C LEU A 396 0.93 19.04 -31.20
N ARG A 397 1.53 19.10 -32.39
CA ARG A 397 1.16 20.02 -33.45
C ARG A 397 1.09 19.30 -34.77
N MET A 398 0.39 19.91 -35.74
CA MET A 398 0.25 19.44 -37.10
C MET A 398 0.61 20.55 -38.08
N THR A 399 1.42 20.21 -39.05
CA THR A 399 1.68 21.02 -40.26
C THR A 399 0.54 20.89 -41.25
N GLU A 400 0.52 21.74 -42.23
CA GLU A 400 -0.47 21.66 -43.34
C GLU A 400 -0.42 20.33 -44.09
N ALA A 401 0.78 19.78 -44.28
CA ALA A 401 0.98 18.46 -44.89
C ALA A 401 0.40 17.33 -44.04
N GLU A 402 0.61 17.37 -42.71
CA GLU A 402 0.06 16.37 -41.78
C GLU A 402 -1.46 16.45 -41.69
N ILE A 403 -2.03 17.66 -41.78
CA ILE A 403 -3.47 17.90 -41.87
C ILE A 403 -4.04 17.31 -43.16
N ALA A 404 -3.35 17.47 -44.27
CA ALA A 404 -3.75 16.85 -45.57
C ALA A 404 -3.79 15.32 -45.46
N VAL A 405 -2.76 14.70 -44.87
CA VAL A 405 -2.73 13.23 -44.66
C VAL A 405 -3.88 12.78 -43.77
N PHE A 406 -4.25 13.56 -42.71
CA PHE A 406 -5.44 13.25 -41.93
C PHE A 406 -6.70 13.24 -42.80
N HIS A 407 -6.89 14.28 -43.62
CA HIS A 407 -8.08 14.41 -44.48
C HIS A 407 -8.13 13.37 -45.62
N GLU A 408 -7.01 12.83 -46.07
CA GLU A 408 -6.98 11.71 -47.03
C GLU A 408 -7.62 10.45 -46.43
N ARG A 409 -7.45 10.20 -45.14
CA ARG A 409 -7.89 8.97 -44.50
C ARG A 409 -9.19 9.12 -43.72
N PHE A 410 -9.39 10.27 -43.09
CA PHE A 410 -10.47 10.50 -42.12
C PHE A 410 -11.33 11.69 -42.48
N VAL A 411 -12.58 11.62 -42.02
CA VAL A 411 -13.57 12.70 -42.12
C VAL A 411 -14.37 12.80 -40.83
N THR A 412 -14.94 13.97 -40.61
CA THR A 412 -15.93 14.23 -39.52
C THR A 412 -17.23 14.76 -40.14
N PRO A 413 -18.37 14.74 -39.45
CA PRO A 413 -19.59 15.35 -39.98
C PRO A 413 -19.41 16.83 -40.35
N ASN A 414 -18.53 17.55 -39.68
CA ASN A 414 -18.24 18.96 -40.01
C ASN A 414 -17.43 19.10 -41.29
N THR A 415 -16.41 18.24 -41.49
CA THR A 415 -15.61 18.27 -42.73
C THR A 415 -16.43 17.81 -43.92
N ILE A 416 -17.28 16.79 -43.78
CA ILE A 416 -18.20 16.35 -44.83
C ILE A 416 -19.15 17.49 -45.18
N ALA A 417 -19.76 18.16 -44.20
CA ALA A 417 -20.65 19.32 -44.46
C ALA A 417 -19.93 20.43 -45.22
N ALA A 418 -18.67 20.72 -44.89
CA ALA A 418 -17.87 21.74 -45.55
C ALA A 418 -17.47 21.33 -46.99
N GLU A 419 -17.19 20.07 -47.22
CA GLU A 419 -16.79 19.52 -48.55
C GLU A 419 -17.97 19.36 -49.49
N THR A 420 -19.13 18.92 -48.99
CA THR A 420 -20.28 18.57 -49.79
C THR A 420 -21.42 19.60 -49.82
N GLY A 421 -21.41 20.54 -48.91
CA GLY A 421 -22.52 21.49 -48.72
C GLY A 421 -23.80 20.87 -48.10
N LEU A 422 -23.75 19.56 -47.78
CA LEU A 422 -24.92 18.88 -47.17
C LEU A 422 -25.19 19.37 -45.77
N HIS A 423 -26.49 19.48 -45.44
CA HIS A 423 -26.89 19.83 -44.08
C HIS A 423 -26.51 18.70 -43.11
N ARG A 424 -26.11 19.06 -41.91
CA ARG A 424 -25.66 18.14 -40.88
C ARG A 424 -26.65 17.01 -40.61
N ASN A 425 -27.93 17.26 -40.61
CA ASN A 425 -28.98 16.23 -40.35
C ASN A 425 -29.01 15.20 -41.51
N THR A 426 -28.78 15.62 -42.73
CA THR A 426 -28.68 14.72 -43.89
C THR A 426 -27.45 13.77 -43.77
N ILE A 427 -26.32 14.31 -43.31
CA ILE A 427 -25.12 13.49 -43.08
C ILE A 427 -25.40 12.46 -41.98
N TRP A 428 -26.12 12.84 -40.91
CA TRP A 428 -26.51 11.91 -39.84
C TRP A 428 -27.47 10.81 -40.32
N ALA A 429 -28.45 11.16 -41.20
CA ALA A 429 -29.34 10.19 -41.79
C ALA A 429 -28.54 9.17 -42.63
N LEU A 430 -27.65 9.64 -43.52
CA LEU A 430 -26.81 8.79 -44.35
C LEU A 430 -25.94 7.84 -43.54
N LEU A 431 -25.28 8.33 -42.48
CA LEU A 431 -24.44 7.51 -41.57
C LEU A 431 -25.28 6.40 -40.91
N LYS A 432 -26.50 6.73 -40.49
CA LYS A 432 -27.40 5.81 -39.81
C LYS A 432 -27.98 4.78 -40.80
N ASP A 433 -28.44 5.22 -41.97
CA ASP A 433 -29.08 4.36 -42.97
C ASP A 433 -28.11 3.31 -43.55
N HIS A 434 -26.83 3.66 -43.59
CA HIS A 434 -25.75 2.76 -44.06
C HIS A 434 -24.96 2.08 -42.93
N ASP A 435 -25.41 2.18 -41.66
CA ASP A 435 -24.75 1.61 -40.46
C ASP A 435 -23.24 1.91 -40.35
N ILE A 436 -22.82 3.12 -40.79
CA ILE A 436 -21.42 3.54 -40.70
C ILE A 436 -21.12 3.98 -39.29
N LYS A 437 -20.21 3.26 -38.64
CA LYS A 437 -19.78 3.52 -37.25
C LYS A 437 -18.54 4.40 -37.23
N PRO A 438 -18.37 5.20 -36.15
CA PRO A 438 -17.13 5.92 -35.92
C PRO A 438 -15.93 4.98 -35.89
N PHE A 439 -14.79 5.45 -36.36
CA PHE A 439 -13.54 4.72 -36.29
C PHE A 439 -13.16 4.39 -34.86
N SER A 440 -13.17 3.11 -34.52
CA SER A 440 -12.94 2.57 -33.19
C SER A 440 -12.02 1.36 -33.24
N PRO A 441 -10.71 1.54 -33.47
CA PRO A 441 -9.76 0.46 -33.48
C PRO A 441 -9.63 -0.13 -32.08
N ASP A 442 -9.59 -1.45 -31.97
CA ASP A 442 -9.44 -2.20 -30.72
C ASP A 442 -10.48 -1.83 -29.64
N GLY A 443 -11.68 -1.35 -30.06
CA GLY A 443 -12.74 -0.94 -29.15
C GLY A 443 -12.54 0.43 -28.50
N HIS A 444 -11.51 1.19 -28.86
CA HIS A 444 -11.28 2.55 -28.36
C HIS A 444 -12.10 3.58 -29.12
N GLU A 445 -12.89 4.37 -28.39
CA GLU A 445 -13.69 5.45 -28.95
C GLU A 445 -12.88 6.76 -29.03
N PHE A 446 -12.77 7.31 -30.25
CA PHE A 446 -12.10 8.59 -30.53
C PHE A 446 -13.09 9.69 -30.99
N GLY A 447 -14.36 9.52 -30.64
CA GLY A 447 -15.40 10.45 -31.04
C GLY A 447 -15.87 10.22 -32.50
N ARG A 448 -16.39 11.27 -33.11
CA ARG A 448 -17.08 11.19 -34.42
C ARG A 448 -16.10 11.35 -35.59
N ILE A 449 -15.14 10.47 -35.67
CA ILE A 449 -14.18 10.35 -36.77
C ILE A 449 -14.55 9.13 -37.58
N TYR A 450 -14.64 9.25 -38.89
CA TYR A 450 -15.05 8.17 -39.81
C TYR A 450 -13.97 7.95 -40.88
N LEU A 451 -13.88 6.75 -41.42
CA LEU A 451 -13.00 6.48 -42.54
C LEU A 451 -13.56 7.11 -43.82
N ARG A 452 -12.75 7.93 -44.49
CA ARG A 452 -13.16 8.62 -45.73
C ARG A 452 -13.64 7.66 -46.82
N LYS A 453 -12.99 6.52 -46.99
CA LYS A 453 -13.37 5.49 -47.98
C LYS A 453 -14.81 4.98 -47.80
N GLU A 454 -15.29 4.87 -46.56
CA GLU A 454 -16.64 4.42 -46.24
C GLU A 454 -17.67 5.52 -46.57
N MET A 455 -17.30 6.77 -46.30
CA MET A 455 -18.16 7.91 -46.59
C MET A 455 -18.30 8.20 -48.08
N VAL A 456 -17.19 8.11 -48.87
CA VAL A 456 -17.22 8.31 -50.31
C VAL A 456 -18.17 7.33 -50.99
N ALA A 457 -18.28 6.10 -50.50
CA ALA A 457 -19.15 5.06 -51.07
C ALA A 457 -20.66 5.35 -50.92
N ILE A 458 -21.06 6.23 -49.99
CA ILE A 458 -22.47 6.54 -49.71
C ILE A 458 -22.87 7.98 -50.06
N LEU A 459 -21.93 8.82 -50.44
CA LEU A 459 -22.22 10.18 -50.86
C LEU A 459 -22.72 10.23 -52.29
N PRO A 460 -23.68 11.14 -52.63
CA PRO A 460 -24.18 11.28 -53.99
C PRO A 460 -23.05 11.57 -55.00
N ASP A 461 -23.14 11.02 -56.19
CA ASP A 461 -22.17 11.25 -57.27
C ASP A 461 -21.96 12.75 -57.53
N GLY A 462 -20.72 13.19 -57.45
CA GLY A 462 -20.32 14.61 -57.59
C GLY A 462 -20.18 15.41 -56.31
N ALA A 463 -20.47 14.85 -55.13
CA ALA A 463 -20.40 15.56 -53.85
C ALA A 463 -18.97 15.64 -53.24
N VAL A 464 -17.97 15.01 -53.84
CA VAL A 464 -16.58 14.98 -53.28
C VAL A 464 -15.62 15.64 -54.24
N THR A 465 -15.35 16.91 -54.06
CA THR A 465 -14.15 17.56 -54.61
C THR A 465 -13.20 17.89 -53.44
N TYR A 466 -12.25 17.03 -53.19
CA TYR A 466 -11.04 17.44 -52.48
C TYR A 466 -10.30 18.43 -53.39
N PRO A 467 -9.96 19.63 -52.94
CA PRO A 467 -9.11 20.49 -53.75
C PRO A 467 -7.79 19.75 -53.98
N ARG A 468 -7.55 19.32 -55.23
CA ARG A 468 -6.22 18.89 -55.63
C ARG A 468 -5.31 20.09 -55.57
N ARG A 469 -4.56 20.16 -54.52
CA ARG A 469 -3.20 20.70 -54.44
C ARG A 469 -2.49 20.18 -53.23
#